data_a9f36f7bacbd93375cbad943ff6f7d95
#
_entry.id   a9f36f7bacbd93375cbad943ff6f7d95
#
_cell.length_a   1.000
_cell.length_b   1.000
_cell.length_c   1.000
_cell.angle_alpha   90.00
_cell.angle_beta   90.00
_cell.angle_gamma   90.00
#
_symmetry.space_group_name_H-M   'P 1'
#
loop_
_entity.id
_entity.type
_entity.pdbx_description
1 polymer ?
#
loop_
_entity_poly.entity_id
_entity_poly.type
_entity_poly.pdbx_seq_one_letter_code
_entity_poly.pdbx_strand_id
1 'polypeptide(L)'
;SQGSVIAISGAICCSLIGGAGDGTANMPLLPACLIAVLVCALCGVWNGFLVSKLKIQPMVATLILLTAGRGIAMLITKGQNVTVYYEPFTYIGTTIPGSPLPTTIFIAALMVLFVVLIQKKTSVGLFVQAVGINAKASETAGISIAKVMIIAMCVSGGIAGLAGANQVLGVDRRLINNFSPGYGFNGIAV
;
A
#
# COMPACT_ATOMS: atom_id res chain seq x y z
N SER A 1 -4.67 -8.23 -4.98
CA SER A 1 -5.03 -6.81 -4.78
C SER A 1 -3.86 -5.96 -4.30
N GLN A 2 -2.91 -6.49 -3.55
CA GLN A 2 -1.76 -5.72 -3.07
C GLN A 2 -0.97 -5.05 -4.21
N GLY A 3 -0.73 -5.77 -5.31
CA GLY A 3 -0.02 -5.23 -6.46
C GLY A 3 -0.71 -4.03 -7.13
N SER A 4 -2.04 -3.98 -7.16
CA SER A 4 -2.75 -2.83 -7.71
C SER A 4 -2.70 -1.62 -6.77
N VAL A 5 -2.74 -1.85 -5.46
CA VAL A 5 -2.59 -0.79 -4.45
C VAL A 5 -1.18 -0.20 -4.52
N ILE A 6 -0.16 -1.03 -4.68
CA ILE A 6 1.22 -0.61 -4.94
C ILE A 6 1.30 0.26 -6.20
N ALA A 7 0.64 -0.13 -7.29
CA ALA A 7 0.62 0.64 -8.54
C ALA A 7 -0.08 2.00 -8.38
N ILE A 8 -1.22 2.05 -7.67
CA ILE A 8 -1.93 3.30 -7.38
C ILE A 8 -1.04 4.24 -6.54
N SER A 9 -0.42 3.72 -5.48
CA SER A 9 0.50 4.50 -4.65
C SER A 9 1.64 5.09 -5.45
N GLY A 10 2.29 4.27 -6.28
CA GLY A 10 3.36 4.71 -7.15
C GLY A 10 2.91 5.79 -8.14
N ALA A 11 1.75 5.61 -8.77
CA ALA A 11 1.19 6.56 -9.72
C ALA A 11 0.88 7.92 -9.05
N ILE A 12 0.28 7.92 -7.85
CA ILE A 12 -0.02 9.13 -7.09
C ILE A 12 1.28 9.83 -6.67
N CYS A 13 2.24 9.10 -6.11
CA CYS A 13 3.53 9.67 -5.74
C CYS A 13 4.22 10.35 -6.92
N CYS A 14 4.31 9.66 -8.07
CA CYS A 14 4.92 10.23 -9.28
C CYS A 14 4.19 11.46 -9.80
N SER A 15 2.86 11.44 -9.81
CA SER A 15 2.07 12.57 -10.31
C SER A 15 2.17 13.80 -9.40
N LEU A 16 2.26 13.62 -8.08
CA LEU A 16 2.34 14.74 -7.12
C LEU A 16 3.74 15.35 -7.03
N ILE A 17 4.79 14.56 -7.26
CA ILE A 17 6.18 15.02 -7.14
C ILE A 17 6.67 15.69 -8.43
N GLY A 18 5.97 15.54 -9.55
CA GLY A 18 6.26 16.33 -10.77
C GLY A 18 7.00 15.59 -11.87
N GLY A 19 6.72 14.32 -12.05
CA GLY A 19 7.30 13.52 -13.14
C GLY A 19 6.56 13.58 -14.49
N ALA A 20 5.33 14.05 -14.54
CA ALA A 20 4.56 14.18 -15.78
C ALA A 20 4.51 15.65 -16.18
N GLY A 21 5.33 16.04 -17.14
CA GLY A 21 5.41 17.40 -17.67
C GLY A 21 4.04 17.95 -18.06
N ASP A 22 3.48 18.76 -17.25
CA ASP A 22 2.44 19.77 -17.37
C ASP A 22 1.61 19.84 -16.07
N GLY A 23 1.92 20.83 -15.24
CA GLY A 23 1.01 21.28 -14.16
C GLY A 23 0.95 20.42 -12.90
N THR A 24 1.93 19.58 -12.65
CA THR A 24 2.02 18.80 -11.41
C THR A 24 2.52 19.68 -10.27
N ALA A 25 1.83 19.58 -9.14
CA ALA A 25 2.24 20.27 -7.93
C ALA A 25 3.61 19.75 -7.51
N ASN A 26 4.64 20.62 -7.52
CA ASN A 26 5.95 20.35 -6.92
C ASN A 26 5.80 20.22 -5.40
N MET A 27 5.18 19.11 -4.96
CA MET A 27 4.98 18.85 -3.54
C MET A 27 6.24 18.21 -2.94
N PRO A 28 6.62 18.59 -1.71
CA PRO A 28 7.67 17.90 -1.01
C PRO A 28 7.29 16.43 -0.79
N LEU A 29 8.32 15.58 -0.68
CA LEU A 29 8.21 14.12 -0.60
C LEU A 29 7.21 13.62 0.46
N LEU A 30 7.28 14.19 1.67
CA LEU A 30 6.48 13.73 2.81
C LEU A 30 4.96 13.83 2.58
N PRO A 31 4.39 14.98 2.16
CA PRO A 31 2.97 15.05 1.92
C PRO A 31 2.51 14.20 0.72
N ALA A 32 3.33 14.05 -0.31
CA ALA A 32 3.01 13.17 -1.44
C ALA A 32 2.88 11.70 -1.01
N CYS A 33 3.82 11.20 -0.20
CA CYS A 33 3.76 9.86 0.38
C CYS A 33 2.57 9.69 1.32
N LEU A 34 2.26 10.68 2.16
CA LEU A 34 1.10 10.62 3.05
C LEU A 34 -0.22 10.55 2.28
N ILE A 35 -0.38 11.35 1.24
CA ILE A 35 -1.58 11.30 0.38
C ILE A 35 -1.70 9.94 -0.30
N ALA A 36 -0.61 9.41 -0.84
CA ALA A 36 -0.60 8.09 -1.47
C ALA A 36 -1.02 6.98 -0.48
N VAL A 37 -0.48 7.00 0.74
CA VAL A 37 -0.83 6.04 1.80
C VAL A 37 -2.29 6.18 2.22
N LEU A 38 -2.80 7.40 2.36
CA LEU A 38 -4.22 7.64 2.70
C LEU A 38 -5.15 7.11 1.61
N VAL A 39 -4.87 7.37 0.34
CA VAL A 39 -5.68 6.83 -0.77
C VAL A 39 -5.64 5.31 -0.79
N CYS A 40 -4.48 4.71 -0.56
CA CYS A 40 -4.33 3.26 -0.49
C CYS A 40 -5.04 2.65 0.72
N ALA A 41 -5.04 3.33 1.86
CA ALA A 41 -5.82 2.93 3.03
C ALA A 41 -7.34 2.99 2.74
N LEU A 42 -7.81 4.02 2.03
CA LEU A 42 -9.20 4.11 1.58
C LEU A 42 -9.58 2.99 0.62
N CYS A 43 -8.68 2.61 -0.31
CA CYS A 43 -8.88 1.42 -1.15
C CYS A 43 -9.00 0.14 -0.31
N GLY A 44 -8.21 0.03 0.77
CA GLY A 44 -8.32 -1.06 1.75
C GLY A 44 -9.66 -1.06 2.48
N VAL A 45 -10.14 0.10 2.94
CA VAL A 45 -11.47 0.26 3.57
C VAL A 45 -12.57 -0.13 2.61
N TRP A 46 -12.51 0.33 1.36
CA TRP A 46 -13.49 -0.02 0.33
C TRP A 46 -13.56 -1.53 0.12
N ASN A 47 -12.41 -2.18 0.00
CA ASN A 47 -12.35 -3.63 -0.16
C ASN A 47 -12.88 -4.36 1.09
N GLY A 48 -12.53 -3.89 2.28
CA GLY A 48 -13.06 -4.40 3.55
C GLY A 48 -14.58 -4.25 3.66
N PHE A 49 -15.13 -3.14 3.17
CA PHE A 49 -16.57 -2.90 3.11
C PHE A 49 -17.28 -3.89 2.16
N LEU A 50 -16.73 -4.10 0.97
CA LEU A 50 -17.28 -5.07 0.00
C LEU A 50 -17.35 -6.48 0.60
N VAL A 51 -16.30 -6.92 1.28
CA VAL A 51 -16.22 -8.25 1.87
C VAL A 51 -17.13 -8.38 3.10
N SER A 52 -17.10 -7.38 4.00
CA SER A 52 -17.77 -7.48 5.30
C SER A 52 -19.27 -7.18 5.25
N LYS A 53 -19.69 -6.21 4.43
CA LYS A 53 -21.10 -5.77 4.33
C LYS A 53 -21.85 -6.45 3.20
N LEU A 54 -21.27 -6.51 2.02
CA LEU A 54 -21.89 -7.13 0.85
C LEU A 54 -21.68 -8.64 0.79
N LYS A 55 -20.89 -9.20 1.73
CA LYS A 55 -20.59 -10.65 1.83
C LYS A 55 -20.07 -11.24 0.51
N ILE A 56 -19.42 -10.39 -0.31
CA ILE A 56 -18.77 -10.84 -1.54
C ILE A 56 -17.56 -11.69 -1.15
N GLN A 57 -17.36 -12.79 -1.87
CA GLN A 57 -16.20 -13.64 -1.64
C GLN A 57 -14.90 -12.81 -1.71
N PRO A 58 -14.02 -12.89 -0.71
CA PRO A 58 -12.83 -12.04 -0.61
C PRO A 58 -11.94 -12.09 -1.86
N MET A 59 -11.86 -13.25 -2.50
CA MET A 59 -11.05 -13.45 -3.71
C MET A 59 -11.60 -12.65 -4.88
N VAL A 60 -12.92 -12.61 -5.06
CA VAL A 60 -13.59 -11.84 -6.13
C VAL A 60 -13.42 -10.34 -5.89
N ALA A 61 -13.69 -9.87 -4.67
CA ALA A 61 -13.53 -8.46 -4.32
C ALA A 61 -12.10 -7.96 -4.57
N THR A 62 -11.09 -8.77 -4.24
CA THR A 62 -9.69 -8.41 -4.46
C THR A 62 -9.29 -8.45 -5.94
N LEU A 63 -9.88 -9.31 -6.76
CA LEU A 63 -9.66 -9.33 -8.20
C LEU A 63 -10.28 -8.11 -8.89
N ILE A 64 -11.47 -7.68 -8.46
CA ILE A 64 -12.08 -6.43 -8.94
C ILE A 64 -11.16 -5.24 -8.65
N LEU A 65 -10.65 -5.15 -7.42
CA LEU A 65 -9.71 -4.09 -7.07
C LEU A 65 -8.40 -4.20 -7.87
N LEU A 66 -7.96 -5.41 -8.21
CA LEU A 66 -6.74 -5.62 -9.02
C LEU A 66 -6.90 -5.01 -10.42
N THR A 67 -8.00 -5.25 -11.07
CA THR A 67 -8.26 -4.74 -12.43
C THR A 67 -8.59 -3.24 -12.43
N ALA A 68 -9.50 -2.81 -11.54
CA ALA A 68 -9.87 -1.41 -11.40
C ALA A 68 -8.67 -0.55 -10.98
N GLY A 69 -7.87 -1.02 -10.02
CA GLY A 69 -6.72 -0.28 -9.53
C GLY A 69 -5.63 -0.08 -10.59
N ARG A 70 -5.40 -1.06 -11.45
CA ARG A 70 -4.50 -0.90 -12.60
C ARG A 70 -5.03 0.14 -13.60
N GLY A 71 -6.34 0.12 -13.88
CA GLY A 71 -6.98 1.12 -14.72
C GLY A 71 -6.85 2.53 -14.15
N ILE A 72 -7.08 2.71 -12.85
CA ILE A 72 -6.92 4.00 -12.17
C ILE A 72 -5.46 4.48 -12.23
N ALA A 73 -4.49 3.62 -11.99
CA ALA A 73 -3.07 3.96 -12.09
C ALA A 73 -2.71 4.43 -13.51
N MET A 74 -3.21 3.77 -14.55
CA MET A 74 -3.03 4.18 -15.95
C MET A 74 -3.70 5.51 -16.26
N LEU A 75 -4.88 5.79 -15.72
CA LEU A 75 -5.56 7.08 -15.89
C LEU A 75 -4.77 8.22 -15.24
N ILE A 76 -4.24 8.02 -14.03
CA ILE A 76 -3.43 9.02 -13.32
C ILE A 76 -2.15 9.35 -14.11
N THR A 77 -1.51 8.36 -14.69
CA THR A 77 -0.27 8.55 -15.46
C THR A 77 -0.50 8.88 -16.94
N LYS A 78 -1.77 9.00 -17.38
CA LYS A 78 -2.13 9.18 -18.79
C LYS A 78 -1.51 8.11 -19.72
N GLY A 79 -1.26 6.92 -19.20
CA GLY A 79 -0.63 5.81 -19.91
C GLY A 79 0.83 6.04 -20.31
N GLN A 80 1.48 7.08 -19.77
CA GLN A 80 2.88 7.39 -20.06
C GLN A 80 3.81 6.85 -18.97
N ASN A 81 5.04 6.55 -19.36
CA ASN A 81 6.10 6.25 -18.41
C ASN A 81 6.55 7.55 -17.74
N VAL A 82 6.36 7.65 -16.43
CA VAL A 82 6.73 8.84 -15.68
C VAL A 82 8.08 8.60 -15.02
N THR A 83 9.08 9.37 -15.40
CA THR A 83 10.39 9.42 -14.76
C THR A 83 10.42 10.56 -13.76
N VAL A 84 10.78 10.27 -12.51
CA VAL A 84 10.88 11.29 -11.46
C VAL A 84 12.33 11.72 -11.31
N TYR A 85 12.64 12.94 -11.76
CA TYR A 85 13.94 13.59 -11.55
C TYR A 85 13.84 14.52 -10.34
N TYR A 86 14.13 13.97 -9.15
CA TYR A 86 14.19 14.78 -7.94
C TYR A 86 15.42 14.38 -7.13
N GLU A 87 16.38 15.31 -6.99
CA GLU A 87 17.68 15.03 -6.35
C GLU A 87 17.60 14.41 -4.95
N PRO A 88 16.65 14.79 -4.05
CA PRO A 88 16.54 14.15 -2.75
C PRO A 88 16.25 12.65 -2.76
N PHE A 89 15.77 12.09 -3.88
CA PHE A 89 15.52 10.64 -4.03
C PHE A 89 16.79 9.80 -4.10
N THR A 90 17.90 10.40 -4.46
CA THR A 90 19.20 9.72 -4.41
C THR A 90 19.51 9.21 -3.02
N TYR A 91 19.02 9.86 -1.97
CA TYR A 91 19.26 9.45 -0.59
C TYR A 91 18.40 8.28 -0.11
N ILE A 92 17.21 8.06 -0.69
CA ILE A 92 16.29 6.97 -0.27
C ILE A 92 16.67 5.65 -0.93
N GLY A 93 17.19 5.66 -2.15
CA GLY A 93 17.57 4.45 -2.90
C GLY A 93 19.07 4.15 -2.91
N THR A 94 19.90 5.00 -2.31
CA THR A 94 21.35 4.78 -2.20
C THR A 94 21.73 4.24 -0.83
N THR A 95 22.86 3.55 -0.79
CA THR A 95 23.52 3.14 0.44
C THR A 95 23.86 4.35 1.30
N ILE A 96 23.52 4.30 2.58
CA ILE A 96 23.97 5.30 3.55
C ILE A 96 25.50 5.31 3.54
N PRO A 97 26.16 6.50 3.46
CA PRO A 97 27.61 6.56 3.55
C PRO A 97 28.08 5.91 4.84
N GLY A 98 28.76 4.75 4.73
CA GLY A 98 29.24 3.96 5.87
C GLY A 98 28.48 2.66 6.13
N SER A 99 27.41 2.33 5.42
CA SER A 99 26.72 1.05 5.53
C SER A 99 26.56 0.40 4.15
N PRO A 100 26.86 -0.92 4.02
CA PRO A 100 26.67 -1.65 2.76
C PRO A 100 25.19 -1.94 2.44
N LEU A 101 24.24 -1.52 3.30
CA LEU A 101 22.83 -1.85 3.19
C LEU A 101 22.04 -0.67 2.57
N PRO A 102 21.16 -0.92 1.60
CA PRO A 102 20.27 0.10 1.04
C PRO A 102 19.26 0.58 2.10
N THR A 103 18.92 1.85 2.08
CA THR A 103 17.96 2.51 3.00
C THR A 103 16.60 1.81 3.01
N THR A 104 16.22 1.17 1.90
CA THR A 104 14.99 0.39 1.75
C THR A 104 14.83 -0.72 2.81
N ILE A 105 15.93 -1.36 3.23
CA ILE A 105 15.90 -2.40 4.26
C ILE A 105 15.52 -1.83 5.62
N PHE A 106 16.00 -0.64 5.97
CA PHE A 106 15.64 0.02 7.22
C PHE A 106 14.16 0.42 7.25
N ILE A 107 13.63 0.90 6.12
CA ILE A 107 12.20 1.21 5.98
C ILE A 107 11.37 -0.07 6.13
N ALA A 108 11.76 -1.17 5.49
CA ALA A 108 11.09 -2.45 5.62
C ALA A 108 11.12 -2.97 7.07
N ALA A 109 12.27 -2.91 7.74
CA ALA A 109 12.42 -3.34 9.13
C ALA A 109 11.55 -2.47 10.07
N LEU A 110 11.50 -1.15 9.86
CA LEU A 110 10.65 -0.23 10.61
C LEU A 110 9.17 -0.59 10.43
N MET A 111 8.76 -0.92 9.21
CA MET A 111 7.38 -1.30 8.91
C MET A 111 6.99 -2.63 9.57
N VAL A 112 7.89 -3.62 9.54
CA VAL A 112 7.67 -4.89 10.25
C VAL A 112 7.53 -4.65 11.75
N LEU A 113 8.41 -3.84 12.34
CA LEU A 113 8.34 -3.46 13.76
C LEU A 113 7.01 -2.78 14.09
N PHE A 114 6.57 -1.84 13.24
CA PHE A 114 5.30 -1.13 13.40
C PHE A 114 4.09 -2.08 13.41
N VAL A 115 4.06 -3.04 12.46
CA VAL A 115 3.00 -4.06 12.40
C VAL A 115 3.01 -4.96 13.63
N VAL A 116 4.18 -5.40 14.07
CA VAL A 116 4.33 -6.23 15.28
C VAL A 116 3.86 -5.47 16.53
N LEU A 117 4.17 -4.17 16.63
CA LEU A 117 3.70 -3.34 17.74
C LEU A 117 2.17 -3.18 17.72
N ILE A 118 1.58 -2.95 16.55
CA ILE A 118 0.12 -2.89 16.42
C ILE A 118 -0.52 -4.22 16.87
N GLN A 119 0.02 -5.35 16.40
CA GLN A 119 -0.53 -6.66 16.72
C GLN A 119 -0.37 -7.04 18.20
N LYS A 120 0.77 -6.72 18.82
CA LYS A 120 1.06 -7.14 20.19
C LYS A 120 0.63 -6.15 21.26
N LYS A 121 0.61 -4.85 20.96
CA LYS A 121 0.37 -3.79 21.96
C LYS A 121 -0.95 -3.06 21.81
N THR A 122 -1.72 -3.34 20.75
CA THR A 122 -2.99 -2.64 20.52
C THR A 122 -4.17 -3.60 20.65
N SER A 123 -5.29 -3.11 21.15
CA SER A 123 -6.55 -3.86 21.22
C SER A 123 -7.03 -4.34 19.84
N VAL A 124 -6.67 -3.61 18.78
CA VAL A 124 -6.96 -4.01 17.39
C VAL A 124 -6.30 -5.36 17.07
N GLY A 125 -5.04 -5.55 17.45
CA GLY A 125 -4.32 -6.82 17.24
C GLY A 125 -5.00 -7.98 17.98
N LEU A 126 -5.45 -7.74 19.20
CA LEU A 126 -6.19 -8.75 19.99
C LEU A 126 -7.50 -9.14 19.29
N PHE A 127 -8.27 -8.17 18.79
CA PHE A 127 -9.52 -8.43 18.09
C PHE A 127 -9.30 -9.17 16.78
N VAL A 128 -8.25 -8.82 16.02
CA VAL A 128 -7.87 -9.53 14.78
C VAL A 128 -7.54 -10.99 15.09
N GLN A 129 -6.76 -11.25 16.14
CA GLN A 129 -6.42 -12.62 16.55
C GLN A 129 -7.65 -13.39 17.02
N ALA A 130 -8.51 -12.80 17.83
CA ALA A 130 -9.72 -13.43 18.33
C ALA A 130 -10.65 -13.84 17.18
N VAL A 131 -10.90 -12.94 16.23
CA VAL A 131 -11.72 -13.23 15.03
C VAL A 131 -11.06 -14.26 14.14
N GLY A 132 -9.72 -14.26 14.04
CA GLY A 132 -8.97 -15.23 13.24
C GLY A 132 -9.03 -16.65 13.79
N ILE A 133 -9.07 -16.81 15.13
CA ILE A 133 -9.17 -18.12 15.78
C ILE A 133 -10.60 -18.67 15.68
N ASN A 134 -11.59 -17.88 16.07
CA ASN A 134 -13.00 -18.29 15.99
C ASN A 134 -13.92 -17.08 15.81
N ALA A 135 -14.32 -16.82 14.57
CA ALA A 135 -15.19 -15.72 14.24
C ALA A 135 -16.56 -15.79 14.93
N LYS A 136 -17.13 -17.00 15.06
CA LYS A 136 -18.45 -17.20 15.66
C LYS A 136 -18.44 -16.96 17.17
N ALA A 137 -17.41 -17.41 17.86
CA ALA A 137 -17.22 -17.14 19.29
C ALA A 137 -16.92 -15.64 19.54
N SER A 138 -16.20 -14.98 18.67
CA SER A 138 -15.95 -13.54 18.77
C SER A 138 -17.22 -12.71 18.59
N GLU A 139 -18.12 -13.14 17.71
CA GLU A 139 -19.42 -12.49 17.50
C GLU A 139 -20.31 -12.61 18.74
N THR A 140 -20.36 -13.79 19.38
CA THR A 140 -21.12 -14.00 20.63
C THR A 140 -20.52 -13.21 21.80
N ALA A 141 -19.21 -12.91 21.77
CA ALA A 141 -18.54 -12.05 22.72
C ALA A 141 -18.75 -10.54 22.45
N GLY A 142 -19.56 -10.18 21.45
CA GLY A 142 -19.88 -8.78 21.11
C GLY A 142 -18.87 -8.09 20.19
N ILE A 143 -17.90 -8.82 19.63
CA ILE A 143 -16.93 -8.27 18.69
C ILE A 143 -17.55 -8.21 17.29
N SER A 144 -17.64 -7.03 16.70
CA SER A 144 -18.14 -6.88 15.33
C SER A 144 -17.10 -7.31 14.30
N ILE A 145 -17.27 -8.49 13.70
CA ILE A 145 -16.38 -9.07 12.70
C ILE A 145 -16.18 -8.10 11.52
N ALA A 146 -17.24 -7.41 11.10
CA ALA A 146 -17.19 -6.47 9.99
C ALA A 146 -16.21 -5.31 10.25
N LYS A 147 -16.24 -4.71 11.45
CA LYS A 147 -15.32 -3.62 11.83
C LYS A 147 -13.87 -4.10 11.86
N VAL A 148 -13.63 -5.26 12.45
CA VAL A 148 -12.28 -5.84 12.54
C VAL A 148 -11.72 -6.12 11.15
N MET A 149 -12.53 -6.64 10.23
CA MET A 149 -12.12 -6.92 8.87
C MET A 149 -11.82 -5.63 8.08
N ILE A 150 -12.63 -4.59 8.23
CA ILE A 150 -12.39 -3.29 7.59
C ILE A 150 -11.07 -2.67 8.10
N ILE A 151 -10.83 -2.69 9.40
CA ILE A 151 -9.60 -2.16 10.00
C ILE A 151 -8.37 -2.93 9.51
N ALA A 152 -8.43 -4.27 9.49
CA ALA A 152 -7.34 -5.10 9.00
C ALA A 152 -7.02 -4.81 7.52
N MET A 153 -8.04 -4.66 6.68
CA MET A 153 -7.88 -4.32 5.26
C MET A 153 -7.36 -2.89 5.06
N CYS A 154 -7.78 -1.95 5.91
CA CYS A 154 -7.28 -0.57 5.90
C CYS A 154 -5.78 -0.52 6.20
N VAL A 155 -5.34 -1.18 7.27
CA VAL A 155 -3.92 -1.27 7.65
C VAL A 155 -3.10 -1.93 6.54
N SER A 156 -3.60 -3.05 5.99
CA SER A 156 -2.96 -3.76 4.88
C SER A 156 -2.82 -2.87 3.63
N GLY A 157 -3.87 -2.11 3.29
CA GLY A 157 -3.85 -1.15 2.18
C GLY A 157 -2.84 -0.02 2.41
N GLY A 158 -2.77 0.52 3.63
CA GLY A 158 -1.79 1.54 4.00
C GLY A 158 -0.34 1.06 3.87
N ILE A 159 -0.06 -0.15 4.36
CA ILE A 159 1.28 -0.76 4.23
C ILE A 159 1.64 -1.02 2.77
N ALA A 160 0.70 -1.52 1.97
CA ALA A 160 0.91 -1.70 0.54
C ALA A 160 1.16 -0.35 -0.17
N GLY A 161 0.49 0.72 0.27
CA GLY A 161 0.73 2.08 -0.21
C GLY A 161 2.15 2.56 0.08
N LEU A 162 2.66 2.35 1.29
CA LEU A 162 4.05 2.65 1.65
C LEU A 162 5.05 1.82 0.84
N ALA A 163 4.76 0.53 0.62
CA ALA A 163 5.59 -0.33 -0.22
C ALA A 163 5.67 0.19 -1.66
N GLY A 164 4.54 0.65 -2.22
CA GLY A 164 4.49 1.23 -3.57
C GLY A 164 5.27 2.53 -3.68
N ALA A 165 5.12 3.43 -2.71
CA ALA A 165 5.90 4.65 -2.64
C ALA A 165 7.40 4.35 -2.56
N ASN A 166 7.81 3.46 -1.67
CA ASN A 166 9.21 3.06 -1.50
C ASN A 166 9.80 2.41 -2.76
N GLN A 167 9.02 1.55 -3.44
CA GLN A 167 9.47 0.91 -4.68
C GLN A 167 9.72 1.92 -5.78
N VAL A 168 8.76 2.84 -6.02
CA VAL A 168 8.87 3.83 -7.09
C VAL A 168 9.95 4.86 -6.80
N LEU A 169 10.04 5.33 -5.57
CA LEU A 169 10.95 6.40 -5.19
C LEU A 169 12.37 5.89 -4.88
N GLY A 170 12.46 4.71 -4.24
CA GLY A 170 13.73 4.16 -3.78
C GLY A 170 14.43 3.26 -4.79
N VAL A 171 13.69 2.42 -5.51
CA VAL A 171 14.26 1.36 -6.34
C VAL A 171 14.24 1.70 -7.82
N ASP A 172 13.05 1.93 -8.36
CA ASP A 172 12.88 2.03 -9.82
C ASP A 172 13.12 3.45 -10.37
N ARG A 173 12.91 4.49 -9.54
CA ARG A 173 13.03 5.92 -9.92
C ARG A 173 12.23 6.31 -11.17
N ARG A 174 11.34 5.43 -11.62
CA ARG A 174 10.49 5.59 -12.79
C ARG A 174 9.24 4.74 -12.64
N LEU A 175 8.14 5.21 -13.14
CA LEU A 175 6.92 4.45 -13.27
C LEU A 175 6.81 3.93 -14.70
N ILE A 176 6.92 2.62 -14.89
CA ILE A 176 6.78 1.96 -16.18
C ILE A 176 5.34 1.47 -16.31
N ASN A 177 4.78 1.48 -17.52
CA ASN A 177 3.51 0.83 -17.80
C ASN A 177 3.54 -0.62 -17.30
N ASN A 178 2.51 -1.00 -16.53
CA ASN A 178 2.44 -2.29 -15.84
C ASN A 178 3.44 -2.46 -14.69
N PHE A 179 3.64 -1.40 -13.90
CA PHE A 179 4.61 -1.26 -12.81
C PHE A 179 4.63 -2.39 -11.77
N SER A 180 3.54 -3.14 -11.58
CA SER A 180 3.53 -4.24 -10.59
C SER A 180 3.23 -5.60 -11.23
N PRO A 181 4.08 -6.13 -12.14
CA PRO A 181 3.87 -7.43 -12.73
C PRO A 181 4.14 -8.52 -11.68
N GLY A 182 3.12 -8.88 -10.91
CA GLY A 182 3.17 -10.04 -10.02
C GLY A 182 3.72 -9.83 -8.62
N TYR A 183 4.08 -8.64 -8.17
CA TYR A 183 4.57 -8.43 -6.79
C TYR A 183 3.64 -8.99 -5.71
N GLY A 184 2.32 -8.87 -5.90
CA GLY A 184 1.34 -9.45 -4.99
C GLY A 184 1.33 -10.98 -5.00
N PHE A 185 1.58 -11.60 -6.14
CA PHE A 185 1.67 -13.06 -6.25
C PHE A 185 3.00 -13.58 -5.72
N ASN A 186 4.10 -12.89 -6.00
CA ASN A 186 5.41 -13.25 -5.47
C ASN A 186 5.44 -13.19 -3.94
N GLY A 187 4.75 -12.20 -3.33
CA GLY A 187 4.63 -12.10 -1.89
C GLY A 187 3.77 -13.20 -1.23
N ILE A 188 2.97 -13.94 -2.00
CA ILE A 188 2.25 -15.12 -1.51
C ILE A 188 3.11 -16.38 -1.64
N ALA A 189 4.02 -16.40 -2.61
CA ALA A 189 4.89 -17.55 -2.88
C ALA A 189 6.08 -17.68 -1.93
N VAL A 190 6.44 -16.61 -1.21
CA VAL A 190 7.51 -16.56 -0.20
C VAL A 190 6.95 -16.87 1.18
#